data_e579bcc34b634650772e305ac7ab2bbb
#
_entry.id   e579bcc34b634650772e305ac7ab2bbb
#
_cell.length_a   1.000
_cell.length_b   1.000
_cell.length_c   1.000
_cell.angle_alpha   90.00
_cell.angle_beta   90.00
_cell.angle_gamma   90.00
#
_symmetry.space_group_name_H-M   'P 1'
#
loop_
_entity.id
_entity.type
_entity.pdbx_description
1 polymer ?
#
loop_
_entity_poly.entity_id
_entity_poly.type
_entity_poly.pdbx_seq_one_letter_code
_entity_poly.pdbx_strand_id
1 'polypeptide(L)'
;MAAAFNAATIGFVNKSSKAGGSLNLVATGDCDSWDPANTYYGWCWNMQRLFTRTLVGYSSVPGANNVAIEGDLATGLGEHNADFTQWTYHLKDAKWENGNPVTSKEIKYGVERVFATDLFSQGPASYYLCLLAKCDAKGNPPYAGPYKDKTGSLDSITTPDDKTISFKLQTSTPDFDYLMALPASAPVPLAENGTNSGSKYTLHPLSNGPYKFSSYTPEQKVVWVRNDQWDQSTDKIRTPLVDKITLNINTNADDNDKQLQAGTADATADGGVATAFQTSIATSADLKKNADDPVSSYTRYFAVFPQVKPLDNVHCRRAIFYAMNKSDLQRARGGTYGGDIAPTMAQPTVPGHDNSADPYPSGADNTGDLVKAKDELKQCGQPTGFTTKEAYVNVGRGPAVFAASQAALARVGIKLTAAIHAQSGYYGGYIGKPTTVKSVGIGIAQAGWGSDYPTGGGFWTSIAASYAPPGGGNYTQLNDSKVDGFLKEAAQSTGRHDDLFKQLDAQVMQDAVMLPFVYDKTLYYRNPRLTNVRNDFALGSYYDFVNVGVNDGK
;
A
#
# COMPACT_ATOMS: atom_id res chain seq x y z
N MET A 1 -0.86 25.62 -8.92
CA MET A 1 -2.19 25.79 -8.31
C MET A 1 -2.01 26.53 -7.00
N ALA A 2 -2.89 27.44 -6.62
CA ALA A 2 -2.86 28.09 -5.32
C ALA A 2 -3.25 27.12 -4.19
N ALA A 3 -2.85 27.42 -2.95
CA ALA A 3 -3.23 26.63 -1.79
C ALA A 3 -4.74 26.65 -1.56
N ALA A 4 -5.34 25.46 -1.54
CA ALA A 4 -6.75 25.21 -1.23
C ALA A 4 -6.87 23.82 -0.60
N PHE A 5 -7.99 23.55 0.07
CA PHE A 5 -8.26 22.20 0.58
C PHE A 5 -8.25 21.17 -0.56
N ASN A 6 -7.55 20.08 -0.39
CA ASN A 6 -7.34 19.02 -1.39
C ASN A 6 -6.60 19.46 -2.67
N ALA A 7 -5.90 20.59 -2.66
CA ALA A 7 -5.19 21.03 -3.86
C ALA A 7 -4.07 20.07 -4.28
N ALA A 8 -3.38 19.44 -3.32
CA ALA A 8 -2.32 18.48 -3.62
C ALA A 8 -2.83 17.14 -4.17
N THR A 9 -4.11 16.82 -4.00
CA THR A 9 -4.71 15.60 -4.57
C THR A 9 -4.94 15.69 -6.08
N ILE A 10 -5.07 16.91 -6.61
CA ILE A 10 -5.42 17.16 -8.02
C ILE A 10 -4.32 17.88 -8.80
N GLY A 11 -3.35 18.48 -8.13
CA GLY A 11 -2.32 19.28 -8.79
C GLY A 11 -1.08 19.53 -7.94
N PHE A 12 -0.10 20.19 -8.51
CA PHE A 12 1.03 20.74 -7.75
C PHE A 12 0.62 22.03 -7.05
N VAL A 13 0.76 22.07 -5.73
CA VAL A 13 0.49 23.29 -4.94
C VAL A 13 1.74 24.17 -4.94
N ASN A 14 1.55 25.48 -5.12
CA ASN A 14 2.60 26.50 -5.09
C ASN A 14 3.78 26.16 -6.02
N LYS A 15 3.53 25.91 -7.32
CA LYS A 15 4.59 25.58 -8.28
C LYS A 15 5.76 26.56 -8.24
N SER A 16 6.98 26.04 -8.15
CA SER A 16 8.22 26.79 -8.12
C SER A 16 9.37 25.97 -8.72
N SER A 17 10.32 26.64 -9.32
CA SER A 17 11.61 26.07 -9.73
C SER A 17 12.75 26.51 -8.80
N LYS A 18 12.43 27.24 -7.72
CA LYS A 18 13.42 27.72 -6.77
C LYS A 18 14.06 26.55 -6.04
N ALA A 19 15.38 26.44 -6.17
CA ALA A 19 16.20 25.48 -5.45
C ALA A 19 16.80 26.10 -4.19
N GLY A 20 17.21 25.26 -3.26
CA GLY A 20 17.85 25.65 -2.00
C GLY A 20 16.95 25.45 -0.78
N GLY A 21 17.52 25.65 0.39
CA GLY A 21 16.83 25.56 1.67
C GLY A 21 16.72 24.14 2.23
N SER A 22 15.94 24.00 3.31
CA SER A 22 15.81 22.75 4.05
C SER A 22 14.35 22.37 4.26
N LEU A 23 14.03 21.09 4.04
CA LEU A 23 12.75 20.47 4.35
C LEU A 23 12.84 19.78 5.70
N ASN A 24 11.93 20.11 6.62
CA ASN A 24 11.87 19.54 7.96
C ASN A 24 10.61 18.67 8.11
N LEU A 25 10.80 17.38 8.20
CA LEU A 25 9.75 16.40 8.36
C LEU A 25 9.70 15.86 9.78
N VAL A 26 8.53 15.41 10.20
CA VAL A 26 8.30 14.68 11.44
C VAL A 26 7.63 13.35 11.16
N ALA A 27 7.89 12.35 12.00
CA ALA A 27 7.21 11.06 11.96
C ALA A 27 6.97 10.56 13.39
N THR A 28 5.95 9.68 13.56
CA THR A 28 5.64 9.06 14.85
C THR A 28 6.45 7.80 15.11
N GLY A 29 7.12 7.25 14.10
CA GLY A 29 8.02 6.11 14.21
C GLY A 29 9.13 6.16 13.16
N ASP A 30 10.15 5.32 13.35
CA ASP A 30 11.18 5.12 12.34
C ASP A 30 10.68 4.22 11.20
N CYS A 31 11.37 4.23 10.08
CA CYS A 31 11.17 3.23 9.05
C CYS A 31 11.42 1.83 9.62
N ASP A 32 10.60 0.88 9.19
CA ASP A 32 10.82 -0.54 9.46
C ASP A 32 12.21 -1.00 8.97
N SER A 33 12.69 -0.43 7.87
CA SER A 33 14.06 -0.56 7.40
C SER A 33 14.39 0.50 6.33
N TRP A 34 15.63 1.01 6.33
CA TRP A 34 16.17 1.78 5.20
C TRP A 34 16.83 0.87 4.14
N ASP A 35 16.94 -0.43 4.42
CA ASP A 35 17.38 -1.43 3.45
C ASP A 35 16.25 -1.79 2.47
N PRO A 36 16.44 -1.62 1.15
CA PRO A 36 15.41 -1.92 0.16
C PRO A 36 14.87 -3.35 0.20
N ALA A 37 15.69 -4.32 0.62
CA ALA A 37 15.26 -5.72 0.70
C ALA A 37 14.34 -6.03 1.88
N ASN A 38 14.30 -5.17 2.92
CA ASN A 38 13.59 -5.45 4.18
C ASN A 38 12.49 -4.46 4.53
N THR A 39 12.33 -3.38 3.78
CA THR A 39 11.29 -2.37 4.04
C THR A 39 9.94 -2.78 3.47
N TYR A 40 8.84 -2.54 4.22
CA TYR A 40 7.47 -2.82 3.78
C TYR A 40 6.47 -1.70 4.07
N TYR A 41 6.82 -0.68 4.83
CA TYR A 41 5.92 0.46 5.04
C TYR A 41 5.86 1.37 3.81
N GLY A 42 4.66 1.67 3.32
CA GLY A 42 4.45 2.50 2.13
C GLY A 42 5.09 3.89 2.23
N TRP A 43 5.08 4.52 3.40
CA TRP A 43 5.75 5.80 3.61
C TRP A 43 7.29 5.68 3.53
N CYS A 44 7.85 4.55 3.96
CA CYS A 44 9.27 4.26 3.81
C CYS A 44 9.64 4.08 2.34
N TRP A 45 8.80 3.39 1.55
CA TRP A 45 8.99 3.29 0.10
C TRP A 45 8.99 4.65 -0.58
N ASN A 46 8.13 5.57 -0.14
CA ASN A 46 8.14 6.95 -0.61
C ASN A 46 9.45 7.67 -0.25
N MET A 47 9.92 7.54 0.99
CA MET A 47 11.19 8.15 1.43
C MET A 47 12.42 7.51 0.76
N GLN A 48 12.39 6.22 0.44
CA GLN A 48 13.50 5.57 -0.26
C GLN A 48 13.77 6.17 -1.64
N ARG A 49 12.77 6.74 -2.29
CA ARG A 49 12.93 7.45 -3.58
C ARG A 49 13.88 8.65 -3.50
N LEU A 50 14.20 9.13 -2.30
CA LEU A 50 15.20 10.18 -2.09
C LEU A 50 16.61 9.71 -2.41
N PHE A 51 16.95 8.47 -2.06
CA PHE A 51 18.33 7.99 -2.10
C PHE A 51 18.55 6.74 -2.97
N THR A 52 17.50 6.02 -3.33
CA THR A 52 17.64 4.86 -4.21
C THR A 52 16.68 4.92 -5.40
N ARG A 53 17.08 4.29 -6.50
CA ARG A 53 16.35 4.19 -7.76
C ARG A 53 16.12 2.72 -8.08
N THR A 54 15.04 2.43 -8.77
CA THR A 54 14.64 1.09 -9.22
C THR A 54 14.73 1.01 -10.76
N LEU A 55 14.48 -0.14 -11.37
CA LEU A 55 14.50 -0.27 -12.83
C LEU A 55 13.47 0.67 -13.47
N VAL A 56 12.26 0.68 -12.96
CA VAL A 56 11.17 1.58 -13.34
C VAL A 56 10.63 2.28 -12.11
N GLY A 57 9.94 3.39 -12.28
CA GLY A 57 9.37 4.15 -11.17
C GLY A 57 8.08 4.84 -11.56
N TYR A 58 7.36 5.38 -10.59
CA TYR A 58 6.10 6.07 -10.82
C TYR A 58 6.31 7.48 -11.35
N SER A 59 5.52 7.85 -12.36
CA SER A 59 5.59 9.16 -13.01
C SER A 59 5.31 10.30 -12.04
N SER A 60 6.12 11.35 -12.10
CA SER A 60 5.96 12.53 -11.26
C SER A 60 4.95 13.53 -11.83
N VAL A 61 3.71 13.08 -11.99
CA VAL A 61 2.59 13.89 -12.45
C VAL A 61 1.51 13.99 -11.38
N PRO A 62 0.68 15.03 -11.35
CA PRO A 62 -0.37 15.15 -10.33
C PRO A 62 -1.59 14.32 -10.67
N GLY A 63 -2.41 14.05 -9.64
CA GLY A 63 -3.69 13.34 -9.76
C GLY A 63 -3.53 11.84 -10.02
N ALA A 64 -4.61 11.19 -10.43
CA ALA A 64 -4.67 9.73 -10.61
C ALA A 64 -3.68 9.17 -11.65
N ASN A 65 -3.13 10.01 -12.54
CA ASN A 65 -2.15 9.59 -13.54
C ASN A 65 -0.77 9.26 -12.95
N ASN A 66 -0.49 9.61 -11.69
CA ASN A 66 0.79 9.31 -11.06
C ASN A 66 0.99 7.82 -10.71
N VAL A 67 -0.02 6.98 -10.95
CA VAL A 67 0.11 5.52 -10.88
C VAL A 67 0.75 4.91 -12.14
N ALA A 68 0.95 5.69 -13.20
CA ALA A 68 1.68 5.24 -14.39
C ALA A 68 3.16 5.09 -14.08
N ILE A 69 3.79 4.09 -14.70
CA ILE A 69 5.22 3.79 -14.53
C ILE A 69 6.02 4.19 -15.77
N GLU A 70 7.28 4.53 -15.56
CA GLU A 70 8.26 4.86 -16.61
C GLU A 70 9.66 4.38 -16.24
N GLY A 71 10.56 4.32 -17.21
CA GLY A 71 11.95 3.91 -16.96
C GLY A 71 12.67 4.84 -15.99
N ASP A 72 13.16 4.30 -14.86
CA ASP A 72 13.98 5.01 -13.88
C ASP A 72 15.48 4.75 -14.13
N LEU A 73 16.06 3.69 -13.58
CA LEU A 73 17.40 3.25 -14.00
C LEU A 73 17.38 2.63 -15.39
N ALA A 74 16.28 2.00 -15.77
CA ALA A 74 16.11 1.50 -17.14
C ALA A 74 15.80 2.63 -18.12
N THR A 75 16.15 2.43 -19.38
CA THR A 75 15.87 3.38 -20.48
C THR A 75 14.39 3.48 -20.82
N GLY A 76 13.60 2.45 -20.47
CA GLY A 76 12.17 2.33 -20.69
C GLY A 76 11.56 1.25 -19.81
N LEU A 77 10.33 0.87 -20.11
CA LEU A 77 9.68 -0.30 -19.52
C LEU A 77 10.36 -1.58 -20.02
N GLY A 78 10.13 -2.71 -19.35
CA GLY A 78 10.71 -3.99 -19.71
C GLY A 78 10.24 -4.50 -21.08
N GLU A 79 11.18 -4.96 -21.89
CA GLU A 79 10.87 -5.73 -23.10
C GLU A 79 10.50 -7.16 -22.69
N HIS A 80 9.38 -7.67 -23.20
CA HIS A 80 8.87 -8.98 -22.78
C HIS A 80 8.52 -9.88 -23.95
N ASN A 81 8.50 -11.21 -23.72
CA ASN A 81 7.97 -12.17 -24.67
C ASN A 81 6.43 -12.20 -24.63
N ALA A 82 5.82 -12.94 -25.55
CA ALA A 82 4.37 -12.95 -25.73
C ALA A 82 3.58 -13.48 -24.51
N ASP A 83 4.18 -14.33 -23.70
CA ASP A 83 3.54 -14.95 -22.52
C ASP A 83 3.97 -14.33 -21.19
N PHE A 84 4.66 -13.17 -21.20
CA PHE A 84 5.10 -12.42 -20.02
C PHE A 84 5.93 -13.24 -19.01
N THR A 85 6.67 -14.24 -19.50
CA THR A 85 7.56 -15.07 -18.70
C THR A 85 9.03 -14.68 -18.83
N GLN A 86 9.37 -13.79 -19.77
CA GLN A 86 10.71 -13.24 -19.95
C GLN A 86 10.65 -11.73 -20.07
N TRP A 87 11.51 -11.04 -19.32
CA TRP A 87 11.59 -9.59 -19.28
C TRP A 87 13.05 -9.14 -19.36
N THR A 88 13.33 -8.11 -20.14
CA THR A 88 14.69 -7.55 -20.30
C THR A 88 14.65 -6.04 -20.14
N TYR A 89 15.62 -5.49 -19.41
CA TYR A 89 15.80 -4.07 -19.19
C TYR A 89 17.20 -3.64 -19.58
N HIS A 90 17.30 -2.44 -20.17
CA HIS A 90 18.54 -1.78 -20.54
C HIS A 90 18.79 -0.56 -19.67
N LEU A 91 19.96 -0.44 -19.05
CA LEU A 91 20.24 0.57 -18.04
C LEU A 91 20.80 1.86 -18.63
N LYS A 92 20.37 2.97 -18.06
CA LYS A 92 21.01 4.30 -18.23
C LYS A 92 22.36 4.35 -17.51
N ASP A 93 23.14 5.38 -17.82
CA ASP A 93 24.33 5.70 -17.04
C ASP A 93 23.93 6.36 -15.73
N ALA A 94 24.10 5.64 -14.63
CA ALA A 94 23.87 6.12 -13.28
C ALA A 94 25.08 5.80 -12.40
N LYS A 95 25.28 6.58 -11.35
CA LYS A 95 26.40 6.42 -10.43
C LYS A 95 25.92 6.30 -9.00
N TRP A 96 26.69 5.58 -8.21
CA TRP A 96 26.63 5.64 -6.78
C TRP A 96 27.23 6.95 -6.24
N GLU A 97 26.90 7.34 -5.03
CA GLU A 97 27.43 8.54 -4.37
C GLU A 97 28.97 8.55 -4.19
N ASN A 98 29.61 7.40 -4.32
CA ASN A 98 31.06 7.25 -4.33
C ASN A 98 31.68 7.38 -5.74
N GLY A 99 30.86 7.64 -6.77
CA GLY A 99 31.28 7.83 -8.15
C GLY A 99 31.36 6.56 -8.99
N ASN A 100 31.23 5.39 -8.41
CA ASN A 100 31.21 4.12 -9.15
C ASN A 100 29.95 3.98 -10.01
N PRO A 101 30.00 3.33 -11.19
CA PRO A 101 28.81 3.10 -11.99
C PRO A 101 27.84 2.12 -11.30
N VAL A 102 26.54 2.32 -11.49
CA VAL A 102 25.51 1.34 -11.17
C VAL A 102 25.42 0.32 -12.31
N THR A 103 25.46 -0.95 -11.99
CA THR A 103 25.50 -2.05 -12.96
C THR A 103 24.33 -3.02 -12.80
N SER A 104 24.06 -3.81 -13.84
CA SER A 104 23.05 -4.87 -13.84
C SER A 104 23.30 -5.92 -12.76
N LYS A 105 24.57 -6.19 -12.43
CA LYS A 105 24.98 -7.16 -11.40
C LYS A 105 24.54 -6.72 -10.01
N GLU A 106 24.55 -5.42 -9.73
CA GLU A 106 24.13 -4.86 -8.44
C GLU A 106 22.61 -4.87 -8.30
N ILE A 107 21.85 -4.73 -9.40
CA ILE A 107 20.39 -4.94 -9.41
C ILE A 107 20.07 -6.42 -9.16
N LYS A 108 20.74 -7.34 -9.88
CA LYS A 108 20.60 -8.78 -9.62
C LYS A 108 20.85 -9.09 -8.16
N TYR A 109 21.95 -8.59 -7.60
CA TYR A 109 22.30 -8.81 -6.20
C TYR A 109 21.24 -8.24 -5.25
N GLY A 110 20.70 -7.04 -5.52
CA GLY A 110 19.61 -6.45 -4.73
C GLY A 110 18.39 -7.38 -4.67
N VAL A 111 17.96 -7.91 -5.82
CA VAL A 111 16.84 -8.87 -5.90
C VAL A 111 17.20 -10.20 -5.22
N GLU A 112 18.41 -10.72 -5.39
CA GLU A 112 18.84 -11.97 -4.75
C GLU A 112 18.84 -11.88 -3.22
N ARG A 113 19.08 -10.69 -2.66
CA ARG A 113 19.07 -10.47 -1.20
C ARG A 113 17.71 -10.76 -0.57
N VAL A 114 16.58 -10.53 -1.26
CA VAL A 114 15.24 -10.79 -0.70
C VAL A 114 14.99 -12.28 -0.40
N PHE A 115 15.81 -13.17 -0.96
CA PHE A 115 15.74 -14.60 -0.68
C PHE A 115 16.35 -15.00 0.68
N ALA A 116 17.11 -14.10 1.30
CA ALA A 116 17.65 -14.30 2.64
C ALA A 116 16.57 -13.97 3.71
N THR A 117 15.46 -14.68 3.71
CA THR A 117 14.26 -14.41 4.54
C THR A 117 14.49 -14.54 6.04
N ASP A 118 15.60 -15.15 6.47
CA ASP A 118 16.04 -15.17 7.86
C ASP A 118 16.72 -13.86 8.30
N LEU A 119 17.24 -13.07 7.36
CA LEU A 119 17.78 -11.73 7.59
C LEU A 119 16.75 -10.63 7.29
N PHE A 120 15.94 -10.83 6.27
CA PHE A 120 14.93 -9.90 5.76
C PHE A 120 13.54 -10.52 5.93
N SER A 121 13.02 -10.43 7.15
CA SER A 121 11.75 -11.07 7.51
C SER A 121 10.53 -10.21 7.19
N GLN A 122 10.72 -8.98 6.78
CA GLN A 122 9.63 -8.01 6.53
C GLN A 122 9.54 -7.74 5.03
N GLY A 123 10.07 -7.15 4.29
CA GLY A 123 10.08 -6.80 2.89
C GLY A 123 9.08 -7.53 1.97
N PRO A 124 8.99 -7.14 0.71
CA PRO A 124 8.06 -7.72 -0.26
C PRO A 124 8.58 -9.03 -0.89
N ALA A 125 9.34 -9.84 -0.14
CA ALA A 125 9.96 -11.07 -0.62
C ALA A 125 8.96 -12.03 -1.27
N SER A 126 7.73 -12.11 -0.75
CA SER A 126 6.68 -12.99 -1.27
C SER A 126 6.37 -12.79 -2.76
N TYR A 127 6.60 -11.60 -3.30
CA TYR A 127 6.40 -11.32 -4.73
C TYR A 127 7.48 -11.94 -5.61
N TYR A 128 8.67 -12.20 -5.08
CA TYR A 128 9.84 -12.62 -5.86
C TYR A 128 10.18 -14.09 -5.70
N LEU A 129 9.97 -14.68 -4.51
CA LEU A 129 10.49 -15.99 -4.17
C LEU A 129 10.06 -17.06 -5.16
N CYS A 130 8.76 -17.32 -5.30
CA CYS A 130 8.26 -18.36 -6.20
C CYS A 130 8.04 -17.86 -7.64
N LEU A 131 8.16 -16.56 -7.87
CA LEU A 131 8.14 -16.00 -9.21
C LEU A 131 9.48 -16.20 -9.93
N LEU A 132 10.60 -16.03 -9.21
CA LEU A 132 11.95 -16.14 -9.77
C LEU A 132 12.61 -17.50 -9.53
N ALA A 133 12.10 -18.31 -8.59
CA ALA A 133 12.61 -19.65 -8.31
C ALA A 133 11.47 -20.67 -8.28
N LYS A 134 11.74 -21.90 -8.71
CA LYS A 134 10.78 -23.01 -8.62
C LYS A 134 10.67 -23.46 -7.16
N CYS A 135 9.64 -23.00 -6.46
CA CYS A 135 9.37 -23.39 -5.09
C CYS A 135 8.94 -24.87 -4.97
N ASP A 136 9.12 -25.44 -3.78
CA ASP A 136 8.54 -26.71 -3.38
C ASP A 136 7.01 -26.57 -3.11
N ALA A 137 6.35 -27.67 -2.78
CA ALA A 137 4.92 -27.71 -2.48
C ALA A 137 4.52 -26.90 -1.22
N LYS A 138 5.49 -26.45 -0.42
CA LYS A 138 5.28 -25.61 0.77
C LYS A 138 5.58 -24.13 0.49
N GLY A 139 5.95 -23.80 -0.75
CA GLY A 139 6.30 -22.44 -1.13
C GLY A 139 7.73 -22.00 -0.80
N ASN A 140 8.64 -22.95 -0.53
CA ASN A 140 10.02 -22.62 -0.24
C ASN A 140 10.87 -22.66 -1.52
N PRO A 141 11.63 -21.57 -1.83
CA PRO A 141 12.58 -21.60 -2.93
C PRO A 141 13.82 -22.45 -2.58
N PRO A 142 14.48 -23.06 -3.57
CA PRO A 142 15.72 -23.80 -3.34
C PRO A 142 16.92 -22.89 -3.02
N TYR A 143 16.89 -21.65 -3.45
CA TYR A 143 17.90 -20.63 -3.21
C TYR A 143 17.59 -19.85 -1.93
N ALA A 144 18.55 -19.73 -1.02
CA ALA A 144 18.38 -19.11 0.30
C ALA A 144 19.09 -17.74 0.42
N GLY A 145 19.37 -17.10 -0.73
CA GLY A 145 20.03 -15.79 -0.79
C GLY A 145 21.56 -15.85 -0.74
N PRO A 146 22.23 -14.73 -1.10
CA PRO A 146 23.68 -14.68 -1.33
C PRO A 146 24.51 -14.82 -0.06
N TYR A 147 23.90 -14.75 1.11
CA TYR A 147 24.60 -14.87 2.40
C TYR A 147 24.80 -16.33 2.84
N LYS A 148 23.89 -17.21 2.46
CA LYS A 148 23.95 -18.66 2.75
C LYS A 148 24.53 -19.44 1.60
N ASP A 149 24.09 -19.14 0.39
CA ASP A 149 24.56 -19.80 -0.82
C ASP A 149 25.61 -18.92 -1.53
N LYS A 150 26.85 -19.00 -1.05
CA LYS A 150 27.97 -18.20 -1.55
C LYS A 150 28.43 -18.58 -2.96
N THR A 151 28.02 -19.73 -3.46
CA THR A 151 28.38 -20.26 -4.78
C THR A 151 27.20 -20.29 -5.72
N GLY A 152 25.97 -20.18 -5.18
CA GLY A 152 24.72 -20.15 -5.91
C GLY A 152 24.32 -18.73 -6.30
N SER A 153 23.52 -18.67 -7.33
CA SER A 153 22.90 -17.45 -7.84
C SER A 153 21.59 -17.85 -8.51
N LEU A 154 20.67 -16.93 -8.66
CA LEU A 154 19.44 -17.19 -9.39
C LEU A 154 19.71 -17.25 -10.89
N ASP A 155 19.65 -18.45 -11.47
CA ASP A 155 19.78 -18.66 -12.92
C ASP A 155 18.65 -17.97 -13.72
N SER A 156 17.54 -17.66 -13.07
CA SER A 156 16.43 -16.91 -13.63
C SER A 156 16.73 -15.43 -13.87
N ILE A 157 17.83 -14.90 -13.31
CA ILE A 157 18.28 -13.54 -13.52
C ILE A 157 19.64 -13.57 -14.20
N THR A 158 19.72 -13.06 -15.42
CA THR A 158 20.97 -12.99 -16.18
C THR A 158 21.41 -11.54 -16.42
N THR A 159 22.73 -11.33 -16.35
CA THR A 159 23.38 -10.02 -16.59
C THR A 159 24.48 -10.20 -17.61
N PRO A 160 24.13 -10.26 -18.93
CA PRO A 160 25.09 -10.55 -19.99
C PRO A 160 26.19 -9.49 -20.10
N ASP A 161 25.88 -8.26 -19.69
CA ASP A 161 26.80 -7.13 -19.58
C ASP A 161 26.36 -6.21 -18.43
N ASP A 162 27.14 -5.14 -18.18
CA ASP A 162 26.88 -4.21 -17.07
C ASP A 162 25.62 -3.34 -17.26
N LYS A 163 25.03 -3.34 -18.45
CA LYS A 163 23.86 -2.50 -18.82
C LYS A 163 22.62 -3.30 -19.17
N THR A 164 22.67 -4.62 -19.19
CA THR A 164 21.53 -5.46 -19.55
C THR A 164 21.21 -6.45 -18.43
N ILE A 165 19.96 -6.50 -18.02
CA ILE A 165 19.45 -7.48 -17.07
C ILE A 165 18.18 -8.14 -17.62
N SER A 166 18.12 -9.47 -17.54
CA SER A 166 16.96 -10.24 -17.99
C SER A 166 16.46 -11.17 -16.88
N PHE A 167 15.13 -11.30 -16.80
CA PHE A 167 14.42 -12.12 -15.83
C PHE A 167 13.63 -13.21 -16.55
N LYS A 168 13.70 -14.44 -16.04
CA LYS A 168 12.86 -15.56 -16.45
C LYS A 168 11.93 -15.95 -15.31
N LEU A 169 10.63 -15.79 -15.53
CA LEU A 169 9.60 -15.98 -14.50
C LEU A 169 9.03 -17.40 -14.56
N GLN A 170 8.60 -17.90 -13.42
CA GLN A 170 7.95 -19.22 -13.31
C GLN A 170 6.49 -19.20 -13.81
N THR A 171 5.87 -18.01 -13.82
CA THR A 171 4.48 -17.81 -14.26
C THR A 171 4.36 -16.53 -15.07
N SER A 172 3.39 -16.49 -15.99
CA SER A 172 3.01 -15.26 -16.70
C SER A 172 2.70 -14.14 -15.73
N THR A 173 3.37 -12.99 -15.91
CA THR A 173 3.24 -11.84 -15.01
C THR A 173 3.28 -10.53 -15.82
N PRO A 174 2.15 -10.09 -16.39
CA PRO A 174 2.09 -8.85 -17.17
C PRO A 174 2.33 -7.60 -16.32
N ASP A 175 2.16 -7.69 -15.00
CA ASP A 175 2.42 -6.61 -14.04
C ASP A 175 3.89 -6.58 -13.54
N PHE A 176 4.81 -7.30 -14.20
CA PHE A 176 6.20 -7.42 -13.71
C PHE A 176 6.93 -6.07 -13.62
N ASP A 177 6.66 -5.13 -14.50
CA ASP A 177 7.19 -3.76 -14.40
C ASP A 177 6.82 -3.11 -13.05
N TYR A 178 5.61 -3.32 -12.53
CA TYR A 178 5.22 -2.79 -11.22
C TYR A 178 5.99 -3.42 -10.07
N LEU A 179 6.36 -4.71 -10.18
CA LEU A 179 7.25 -5.35 -9.22
C LEU A 179 8.65 -4.75 -9.28
N MET A 180 9.11 -4.35 -10.47
CA MET A 180 10.40 -3.67 -10.67
C MET A 180 10.38 -2.19 -10.25
N ALA A 181 9.24 -1.64 -9.85
CA ALA A 181 9.11 -0.36 -9.18
C ALA A 181 9.19 -0.46 -7.64
N LEU A 182 9.08 -1.67 -7.08
CA LEU A 182 9.19 -1.87 -5.63
C LEU A 182 10.65 -1.74 -5.17
N PRO A 183 10.91 -1.22 -3.97
CA PRO A 183 12.28 -1.02 -3.45
C PRO A 183 13.16 -2.27 -3.48
N ALA A 184 12.59 -3.46 -3.31
CA ALA A 184 13.32 -4.72 -3.34
C ALA A 184 14.05 -5.01 -4.67
N SER A 185 13.69 -4.31 -5.76
CA SER A 185 14.38 -4.36 -7.05
C SER A 185 15.52 -3.33 -7.19
N ALA A 186 15.73 -2.49 -6.18
CA ALA A 186 16.80 -1.51 -6.20
C ALA A 186 18.19 -2.17 -6.18
N PRO A 187 19.18 -1.59 -6.87
CA PRO A 187 20.55 -2.07 -6.80
C PRO A 187 21.14 -1.93 -5.40
N VAL A 188 22.01 -2.85 -5.03
CA VAL A 188 22.80 -2.80 -3.80
C VAL A 188 24.27 -3.04 -4.15
N PRO A 189 25.22 -2.20 -3.68
CA PRO A 189 26.63 -2.31 -4.08
C PRO A 189 27.27 -3.63 -3.67
N LEU A 190 27.87 -4.33 -4.62
CA LEU A 190 28.55 -5.62 -4.37
C LEU A 190 29.78 -5.45 -3.47
N ALA A 191 30.61 -4.44 -3.74
CA ALA A 191 31.86 -4.21 -3.02
C ALA A 191 31.64 -3.83 -1.55
N GLU A 192 30.68 -2.99 -1.29
CA GLU A 192 30.32 -2.54 0.07
C GLU A 192 29.64 -3.65 0.87
N ASN A 193 28.92 -4.53 0.20
CA ASN A 193 28.17 -5.59 0.83
C ASN A 193 29.01 -6.84 1.16
N GLY A 194 30.17 -7.00 0.55
CA GLY A 194 31.15 -8.00 0.99
C GLY A 194 31.67 -7.72 2.41
N THR A 195 31.63 -6.47 2.85
CA THR A 195 32.02 -6.02 4.19
C THR A 195 30.82 -5.71 5.09
N ASN A 196 29.66 -5.42 4.51
CA ASN A 196 28.43 -5.06 5.22
C ASN A 196 27.43 -6.21 5.15
N SER A 197 27.53 -7.13 6.07
CA SER A 197 26.67 -8.30 6.10
C SER A 197 25.20 -7.94 6.39
N GLY A 198 24.34 -8.10 5.39
CA GLY A 198 22.90 -8.24 5.57
C GLY A 198 22.24 -7.08 6.31
N SER A 199 21.76 -7.34 7.50
CA SER A 199 20.93 -6.41 8.27
C SER A 199 21.60 -5.08 8.67
N LYS A 200 22.91 -4.95 8.54
CA LYS A 200 23.61 -3.69 8.87
C LYS A 200 23.54 -2.66 7.75
N TYR A 201 23.18 -3.07 6.53
CA TYR A 201 23.06 -2.13 5.39
C TYR A 201 22.04 -1.02 5.65
N THR A 202 20.99 -1.30 6.42
CA THR A 202 19.96 -0.32 6.82
C THR A 202 20.51 0.90 7.58
N LEU A 203 21.68 0.78 8.23
CA LEU A 203 22.27 1.86 9.01
C LEU A 203 22.91 2.95 8.13
N HIS A 204 23.32 2.60 6.90
CA HIS A 204 23.91 3.54 5.95
C HIS A 204 23.82 2.98 4.53
N PRO A 205 22.60 2.97 3.91
CA PRO A 205 22.47 2.59 2.52
C PRO A 205 23.24 3.54 1.62
N LEU A 206 23.96 3.00 0.64
CA LEU A 206 24.64 3.81 -0.37
C LEU A 206 23.63 4.36 -1.36
N SER A 207 23.76 5.63 -1.74
CA SER A 207 22.81 6.30 -2.61
C SER A 207 23.18 6.24 -4.10
N ASN A 208 22.18 6.02 -4.94
CA ASN A 208 22.20 6.31 -6.37
C ASN A 208 21.09 7.28 -6.80
N GLY A 209 20.36 7.83 -5.84
CA GLY A 209 19.32 8.84 -6.00
C GLY A 209 19.84 10.27 -5.80
N PRO A 210 18.94 11.28 -5.83
CA PRO A 210 19.30 12.69 -5.74
C PRO A 210 19.81 13.15 -4.37
N TYR A 211 19.55 12.39 -3.33
CA TYR A 211 20.03 12.66 -1.96
C TYR A 211 20.82 11.46 -1.43
N LYS A 212 21.69 11.72 -0.44
CA LYS A 212 22.46 10.70 0.28
C LYS A 212 22.37 10.92 1.78
N PHE A 213 22.58 9.85 2.55
CA PHE A 213 22.60 9.93 4.00
C PHE A 213 23.79 10.79 4.47
N SER A 214 23.50 11.84 5.22
CA SER A 214 24.50 12.59 5.97
C SER A 214 24.66 12.04 7.39
N SER A 215 23.54 11.66 8.02
CA SER A 215 23.51 10.99 9.32
C SER A 215 22.21 10.24 9.53
N TYR A 216 22.29 9.14 10.29
CA TYR A 216 21.15 8.39 10.78
C TYR A 216 21.38 7.97 12.22
N THR A 217 20.47 8.36 13.10
CA THR A 217 20.39 7.90 14.49
C THR A 217 19.05 7.18 14.63
N PRO A 218 19.03 5.84 14.75
CA PRO A 218 17.81 5.06 14.84
C PRO A 218 16.84 5.60 15.89
N GLU A 219 15.55 5.57 15.57
CA GLU A 219 14.43 6.04 16.40
C GLU A 219 14.50 7.54 16.79
N GLN A 220 15.38 8.31 16.20
CA GLN A 220 15.57 9.72 16.55
C GLN A 220 15.56 10.65 15.32
N LYS A 221 16.46 10.37 14.35
CA LYS A 221 16.68 11.36 13.29
C LYS A 221 17.38 10.78 12.07
N VAL A 222 16.91 11.19 10.89
CA VAL A 222 17.60 10.99 9.62
C VAL A 222 17.88 12.33 8.97
N VAL A 223 19.05 12.49 8.38
CA VAL A 223 19.44 13.68 7.61
C VAL A 223 19.95 13.24 6.25
N TRP A 224 19.34 13.77 5.21
CA TRP A 224 19.81 13.62 3.83
C TRP A 224 20.30 14.95 3.29
N VAL A 225 21.34 14.91 2.45
CA VAL A 225 21.90 16.04 1.71
C VAL A 225 21.99 15.68 0.23
N ARG A 226 22.20 16.67 -0.63
CA ARG A 226 22.37 16.44 -2.08
C ARG A 226 23.43 15.38 -2.35
N ASN A 227 23.17 14.54 -3.32
CA ASN A 227 24.15 13.62 -3.91
C ASN A 227 24.76 14.25 -5.16
N ASP A 228 26.02 14.67 -5.07
CA ASP A 228 26.73 15.36 -6.14
C ASP A 228 27.05 14.45 -7.35
N GLN A 229 26.93 13.12 -7.18
CA GLN A 229 27.14 12.15 -8.26
C GLN A 229 25.85 11.82 -9.03
N TRP A 230 24.68 12.28 -8.54
CA TRP A 230 23.43 12.08 -9.24
C TRP A 230 23.28 13.05 -10.40
N ASP A 231 22.84 12.53 -11.57
CA ASP A 231 22.68 13.29 -12.80
C ASP A 231 21.21 13.40 -13.20
N GLN A 232 20.68 14.63 -13.16
CA GLN A 232 19.31 14.96 -13.56
C GLN A 232 18.98 14.49 -14.99
N SER A 233 19.94 14.45 -15.91
CA SER A 233 19.70 14.07 -17.29
C SER A 233 19.28 12.60 -17.45
N THR A 234 19.61 11.76 -16.46
CA THR A 234 19.26 10.34 -16.42
C THR A 234 17.93 10.07 -15.70
N ASP A 235 17.35 11.08 -15.04
CA ASP A 235 16.21 10.92 -14.16
C ASP A 235 15.10 11.92 -14.49
N LYS A 236 14.01 11.43 -15.06
CA LYS A 236 12.81 12.24 -15.40
C LYS A 236 11.79 12.31 -14.27
N ILE A 237 11.91 11.41 -13.29
CA ILE A 237 10.94 11.23 -12.21
C ILE A 237 11.18 12.25 -11.09
N ARG A 238 12.46 12.53 -10.76
CA ARG A 238 12.84 13.33 -9.61
C ARG A 238 13.34 14.70 -10.04
N THR A 239 12.84 15.74 -9.36
CA THR A 239 13.30 17.11 -9.49
C THR A 239 13.63 17.66 -8.10
N PRO A 240 14.76 17.27 -7.51
CA PRO A 240 15.10 17.65 -6.16
C PRO A 240 15.37 19.17 -6.08
N LEU A 241 14.68 19.88 -5.21
CA LEU A 241 14.82 21.33 -5.05
C LEU A 241 15.56 21.73 -3.78
N VAL A 242 15.29 21.06 -2.65
CA VAL A 242 15.92 21.42 -1.36
C VAL A 242 17.36 20.90 -1.26
N ASP A 243 18.21 21.57 -0.47
CA ASP A 243 19.60 21.13 -0.25
C ASP A 243 19.70 20.04 0.82
N LYS A 244 18.75 20.05 1.76
CA LYS A 244 18.77 19.20 2.94
C LYS A 244 17.35 18.77 3.32
N ILE A 245 17.21 17.51 3.70
CA ILE A 245 15.98 16.96 4.28
C ILE A 245 16.31 16.43 5.66
N THR A 246 15.52 16.80 6.65
CA THR A 246 15.63 16.29 8.02
C THR A 246 14.33 15.63 8.40
N LEU A 247 14.37 14.38 8.83
CA LEU A 247 13.26 13.65 9.44
C LEU A 247 13.55 13.53 10.94
N ASN A 248 12.72 14.16 11.76
CA ASN A 248 12.76 14.00 13.21
C ASN A 248 11.70 12.99 13.62
N ILE A 249 12.09 12.00 14.41
CA ILE A 249 11.21 10.94 14.88
C ILE A 249 10.79 11.29 16.31
N ASN A 250 9.48 11.43 16.53
CA ASN A 250 8.89 11.72 17.82
C ASN A 250 7.57 10.96 17.95
N THR A 251 7.51 9.99 18.83
CA THR A 251 6.36 9.11 19.03
C THR A 251 5.08 9.83 19.50
N ASN A 252 5.18 11.08 19.91
CA ASN A 252 4.03 11.90 20.32
C ASN A 252 3.48 12.67 19.11
N ALA A 253 2.37 12.19 18.54
CA ALA A 253 1.72 12.83 17.40
C ALA A 253 1.23 14.27 17.69
N ASP A 254 0.74 14.53 18.92
CA ASP A 254 0.29 15.88 19.29
C ASP A 254 1.44 16.89 19.35
N ASP A 255 2.65 16.46 19.72
CA ASP A 255 3.84 17.33 19.68
C ASP A 255 4.33 17.55 18.25
N ASN A 256 4.21 16.56 17.37
CA ASN A 256 4.44 16.72 15.93
C ASN A 256 3.47 17.77 15.34
N ASP A 257 2.19 17.70 15.69
CA ASP A 257 1.19 18.67 15.25
C ASP A 257 1.46 20.10 15.75
N LYS A 258 1.95 20.26 16.98
CA LYS A 258 2.40 21.57 17.49
C LYS A 258 3.57 22.13 16.68
N GLN A 259 4.51 21.29 16.24
CA GLN A 259 5.62 21.70 15.38
C GLN A 259 5.12 22.14 13.99
N LEU A 260 4.12 21.43 13.41
CA LEU A 260 3.47 21.84 12.17
C LEU A 260 2.77 23.19 12.32
N GLN A 261 2.03 23.41 13.41
CA GLN A 261 1.32 24.67 13.68
C GLN A 261 2.30 25.84 13.94
N ALA A 262 3.43 25.56 14.59
CA ALA A 262 4.48 26.54 14.84
C ALA A 262 5.34 26.82 13.59
N GLY A 263 5.21 26.03 12.52
CA GLY A 263 6.01 26.14 11.30
C GLY A 263 7.46 25.67 11.46
N THR A 264 7.79 24.94 12.53
CA THR A 264 9.12 24.34 12.75
C THR A 264 9.27 22.98 12.06
N ALA A 265 8.15 22.31 11.79
CA ALA A 265 8.04 21.19 10.86
C ALA A 265 7.18 21.57 9.64
N ASP A 266 7.43 20.93 8.52
CA ASP A 266 6.79 21.22 7.24
C ASP A 266 5.65 20.28 6.89
N ALA A 267 5.83 18.99 7.17
CA ALA A 267 4.84 17.94 6.95
C ALA A 267 5.18 16.71 7.82
N THR A 268 4.18 15.83 7.98
CA THR A 268 4.39 14.47 8.49
C THR A 268 4.82 13.54 7.36
N ALA A 269 5.74 12.62 7.64
CA ALA A 269 6.23 11.65 6.66
C ALA A 269 5.43 10.34 6.68
N ASP A 270 5.01 9.88 7.86
CA ASP A 270 4.47 8.53 8.11
C ASP A 270 2.93 8.49 8.23
N GLY A 271 2.25 9.62 8.25
CA GLY A 271 0.79 9.63 8.43
C GLY A 271 0.17 11.02 8.42
N GLY A 272 -1.10 11.06 8.76
CA GLY A 272 -1.86 12.30 8.89
C GLY A 272 -1.73 12.94 10.28
N VAL A 273 -2.39 14.08 10.44
CA VAL A 273 -2.46 14.81 11.71
C VAL A 273 -3.30 14.08 12.75
N ALA A 274 -3.02 14.29 14.03
CA ALA A 274 -3.77 13.75 15.15
C ALA A 274 -5.16 14.40 15.28
N THR A 275 -6.05 13.77 16.05
CA THR A 275 -7.47 14.15 16.15
C THR A 275 -7.68 15.60 16.60
N ALA A 276 -6.85 16.10 17.52
CA ALA A 276 -6.99 17.48 18.01
C ALA A 276 -6.71 18.50 16.91
N PHE A 277 -5.66 18.29 16.12
CA PHE A 277 -5.33 19.18 15.01
C PHE A 277 -6.30 19.01 13.83
N GLN A 278 -6.78 17.77 13.58
CA GLN A 278 -7.87 17.54 12.62
C GLN A 278 -9.10 18.40 12.93
N THR A 279 -9.50 18.51 14.21
CA THR A 279 -10.62 19.37 14.63
C THR A 279 -10.32 20.85 14.36
N SER A 280 -9.10 21.29 14.61
CA SER A 280 -8.67 22.67 14.33
C SER A 280 -8.70 22.98 12.82
N ILE A 281 -8.23 22.06 11.99
CA ILE A 281 -8.29 22.18 10.52
C ILE A 281 -9.76 22.25 10.03
N ALA A 282 -10.63 21.42 10.60
CA ALA A 282 -12.04 21.38 10.21
C ALA A 282 -12.78 22.73 10.47
N THR A 283 -12.38 23.45 11.50
CA THR A 283 -13.03 24.68 11.96
C THR A 283 -12.35 25.98 11.51
N SER A 284 -11.10 25.90 10.99
CA SER A 284 -10.33 27.07 10.53
C SER A 284 -10.11 27.05 9.03
N ALA A 285 -10.67 28.04 8.32
CA ALA A 285 -10.47 28.19 6.87
C ALA A 285 -8.98 28.38 6.50
N ASP A 286 -8.21 29.06 7.35
CA ASP A 286 -6.78 29.31 7.14
C ASP A 286 -5.91 28.03 7.28
N LEU A 287 -6.25 27.15 8.20
CA LEU A 287 -5.59 25.85 8.31
C LEU A 287 -6.06 24.93 7.16
N LYS A 288 -7.36 24.90 6.90
CA LYS A 288 -7.98 24.01 5.91
C LYS A 288 -7.43 24.20 4.51
N LYS A 289 -7.13 25.42 4.06
CA LYS A 289 -6.51 25.67 2.74
C LYS A 289 -5.15 25.00 2.55
N ASN A 290 -4.47 24.67 3.65
CA ASN A 290 -3.17 24.00 3.65
C ASN A 290 -3.27 22.51 4.02
N ALA A 291 -4.45 21.93 3.95
CA ALA A 291 -4.69 20.54 4.25
C ALA A 291 -5.17 19.76 3.01
N ASP A 292 -4.84 18.48 2.97
CA ASP A 292 -5.28 17.54 1.96
C ASP A 292 -5.75 16.24 2.63
N ASP A 293 -6.86 15.69 2.11
CA ASP A 293 -7.52 14.53 2.66
C ASP A 293 -7.76 13.47 1.55
N PRO A 294 -6.66 12.95 0.95
CA PRO A 294 -6.77 11.97 -0.11
C PRO A 294 -7.28 10.62 0.40
N VAL A 295 -7.96 9.88 -0.48
CA VAL A 295 -8.18 8.44 -0.27
C VAL A 295 -6.82 7.75 -0.24
N SER A 296 -6.59 6.94 0.78
CA SER A 296 -5.42 6.07 0.88
C SER A 296 -5.59 4.85 -0.04
N SER A 297 -4.62 3.96 -0.09
CA SER A 297 -4.75 2.71 -0.85
C SER A 297 -5.59 1.62 -0.18
N TYR A 298 -6.29 1.92 0.94
CA TYR A 298 -6.98 0.90 1.74
C TYR A 298 -8.50 0.98 1.67
N THR A 299 -9.13 -0.18 1.38
CA THR A 299 -10.57 -0.43 1.60
C THR A 299 -10.75 -1.16 2.93
N ARG A 300 -11.61 -0.62 3.81
CA ARG A 300 -12.03 -1.30 5.04
C ARG A 300 -13.31 -2.06 4.78
N TYR A 301 -13.30 -3.33 5.18
CA TYR A 301 -14.42 -4.22 4.93
C TYR A 301 -14.58 -5.24 6.07
N PHE A 302 -15.75 -5.86 6.14
CA PHE A 302 -15.93 -7.07 6.92
C PHE A 302 -15.76 -8.28 6.00
N ALA A 303 -14.83 -9.17 6.36
CA ALA A 303 -14.79 -10.51 5.79
C ALA A 303 -15.94 -11.33 6.42
N VAL A 304 -16.80 -11.92 5.58
CA VAL A 304 -17.93 -12.74 6.00
C VAL A 304 -17.62 -14.20 5.65
N PHE A 305 -17.72 -15.11 6.60
CA PHE A 305 -17.19 -16.45 6.50
C PHE A 305 -18.28 -17.49 6.19
N PRO A 306 -18.45 -17.98 4.93
CA PRO A 306 -19.43 -18.98 4.55
C PRO A 306 -19.26 -20.34 5.26
N GLN A 307 -18.07 -20.62 5.79
CA GLN A 307 -17.78 -21.86 6.52
C GLN A 307 -18.38 -21.90 7.94
N VAL A 308 -19.01 -20.81 8.41
CA VAL A 308 -19.68 -20.69 9.72
C VAL A 308 -21.18 -20.53 9.52
N LYS A 309 -21.99 -21.51 9.99
CA LYS A 309 -23.45 -21.44 9.88
C LYS A 309 -24.04 -20.28 10.71
N PRO A 310 -25.10 -19.64 10.20
CA PRO A 310 -25.85 -19.91 8.98
C PRO A 310 -25.32 -19.17 7.72
N LEU A 311 -24.09 -18.62 7.78
CA LEU A 311 -23.51 -17.80 6.71
C LEU A 311 -23.09 -18.60 5.47
N ASP A 312 -23.22 -19.94 5.48
CA ASP A 312 -23.17 -20.77 4.26
C ASP A 312 -24.30 -20.39 3.29
N ASN A 313 -25.43 -19.90 3.78
CA ASN A 313 -26.51 -19.36 2.96
C ASN A 313 -26.22 -17.89 2.57
N VAL A 314 -26.22 -17.60 1.26
CA VAL A 314 -25.97 -16.24 0.74
C VAL A 314 -27.00 -15.21 1.24
N HIS A 315 -28.24 -15.62 1.45
CA HIS A 315 -29.29 -14.71 1.97
C HIS A 315 -28.98 -14.25 3.40
N CYS A 316 -28.40 -15.11 4.25
CA CYS A 316 -27.94 -14.70 5.56
C CYS A 316 -26.80 -13.67 5.48
N ARG A 317 -25.87 -13.83 4.52
CA ARG A 317 -24.80 -12.86 4.29
C ARG A 317 -25.36 -11.53 3.78
N ARG A 318 -26.26 -11.55 2.79
CA ARG A 318 -26.92 -10.34 2.25
C ARG A 318 -27.72 -9.59 3.32
N ALA A 319 -28.35 -10.31 4.25
CA ALA A 319 -29.03 -9.67 5.38
C ALA A 319 -28.09 -8.81 6.21
N ILE A 320 -26.85 -9.28 6.46
CA ILE A 320 -25.80 -8.49 7.13
C ILE A 320 -25.48 -7.23 6.31
N PHE A 321 -25.29 -7.37 4.98
CA PHE A 321 -24.92 -6.26 4.11
C PHE A 321 -25.99 -5.15 4.11
N TYR A 322 -27.27 -5.49 3.97
CA TYR A 322 -28.36 -4.52 4.01
C TYR A 322 -28.59 -3.91 5.39
N ALA A 323 -28.32 -4.65 6.49
CA ALA A 323 -28.55 -4.16 7.84
C ALA A 323 -27.48 -3.19 8.35
N MET A 324 -26.29 -3.17 7.73
CA MET A 324 -25.19 -2.34 8.22
C MET A 324 -25.49 -0.84 8.11
N ASN A 325 -25.19 -0.12 9.18
CA ASN A 325 -25.23 1.33 9.22
C ASN A 325 -23.84 1.87 8.83
N LYS A 326 -23.65 2.18 7.54
CA LYS A 326 -22.38 2.66 7.01
C LYS A 326 -22.01 4.05 7.57
N SER A 327 -23.00 4.90 7.92
CA SER A 327 -22.75 6.19 8.56
C SER A 327 -22.14 6.05 9.95
N ASP A 328 -22.62 5.11 10.78
CA ASP A 328 -22.05 4.86 12.11
C ASP A 328 -20.67 4.22 12.01
N LEU A 329 -20.45 3.32 11.03
CA LEU A 329 -19.15 2.74 10.74
C LEU A 329 -18.14 3.80 10.29
N GLN A 330 -18.54 4.73 9.41
CA GLN A 330 -17.71 5.87 9.01
C GLN A 330 -17.36 6.75 10.22
N ARG A 331 -18.36 7.06 11.08
CA ARG A 331 -18.12 7.82 12.30
C ARG A 331 -17.13 7.12 13.24
N ALA A 332 -17.27 5.80 13.40
CA ALA A 332 -16.34 4.98 14.19
C ALA A 332 -14.90 4.99 13.60
N ARG A 333 -14.77 5.21 12.30
CA ARG A 333 -13.48 5.35 11.60
C ARG A 333 -12.89 6.76 11.62
N GLY A 334 -13.55 7.75 12.20
CA GLY A 334 -13.08 9.13 12.28
C GLY A 334 -13.87 10.12 11.42
N GLY A 335 -15.09 9.75 11.02
CA GLY A 335 -15.97 10.58 10.21
C GLY A 335 -15.47 10.73 8.76
N THR A 336 -15.85 11.83 8.13
CA THR A 336 -15.50 12.13 6.73
C THR A 336 -14.01 12.34 6.48
N TYR A 337 -13.23 12.66 7.50
CA TYR A 337 -11.76 12.69 7.43
C TYR A 337 -11.11 11.32 7.68
N GLY A 338 -11.87 10.36 8.22
CA GLY A 338 -11.40 8.99 8.41
C GLY A 338 -11.63 8.10 7.21
N GLY A 339 -12.50 8.51 6.29
CA GLY A 339 -12.77 7.81 5.04
C GLY A 339 -14.10 8.16 4.40
N ASP A 340 -14.26 7.81 3.14
CA ASP A 340 -15.50 7.91 2.39
C ASP A 340 -16.26 6.59 2.47
N ILE A 341 -17.60 6.63 2.49
CA ILE A 341 -18.43 5.41 2.50
C ILE A 341 -18.15 4.60 1.24
N ALA A 342 -17.81 3.32 1.42
CA ALA A 342 -17.47 2.41 0.35
C ALA A 342 -18.69 1.59 -0.09
N PRO A 343 -19.16 1.73 -1.33
CA PRO A 343 -20.23 0.88 -1.88
C PRO A 343 -19.72 -0.46 -2.39
N THR A 344 -18.49 -0.52 -2.92
CA THR A 344 -17.84 -1.72 -3.48
C THR A 344 -16.41 -1.90 -2.94
N MET A 345 -15.75 -3.01 -3.28
CA MET A 345 -14.40 -3.30 -2.79
C MET A 345 -13.32 -2.49 -3.49
N ALA A 346 -13.44 -2.27 -4.81
CA ALA A 346 -12.48 -1.47 -5.55
C ALA A 346 -12.57 0.00 -5.13
N GLN A 347 -11.53 0.55 -4.52
CA GLN A 347 -11.44 1.95 -4.13
C GLN A 347 -11.02 2.84 -5.34
N PRO A 348 -11.17 4.18 -5.28
CA PRO A 348 -11.00 5.07 -6.44
C PRO A 348 -9.66 4.96 -7.21
N THR A 349 -8.59 4.47 -6.59
CA THR A 349 -7.30 4.29 -7.26
C THR A 349 -7.11 2.91 -7.89
N VAL A 350 -8.02 1.96 -7.62
CA VAL A 350 -7.99 0.59 -8.16
C VAL A 350 -8.65 0.54 -9.53
N PRO A 351 -8.04 -0.09 -10.54
CA PRO A 351 -8.70 -0.33 -11.83
C PRO A 351 -10.06 -1.01 -11.68
N GLY A 352 -11.05 -0.55 -12.43
CA GLY A 352 -12.42 -1.06 -12.36
C GLY A 352 -13.30 -0.41 -11.30
N HIS A 353 -12.79 0.56 -10.52
CA HIS A 353 -13.64 1.32 -9.62
C HIS A 353 -14.81 1.99 -10.35
N ASP A 354 -16.03 1.84 -9.82
CA ASP A 354 -17.25 2.41 -10.39
C ASP A 354 -17.99 3.23 -9.34
N ASN A 355 -17.92 4.56 -9.47
CA ASN A 355 -18.62 5.50 -8.60
C ASN A 355 -20.16 5.35 -8.63
N SER A 356 -20.73 4.74 -9.66
CA SER A 356 -22.18 4.55 -9.81
C SER A 356 -22.69 3.24 -9.20
N ALA A 357 -21.78 2.31 -8.86
CA ALA A 357 -22.14 0.99 -8.31
C ALA A 357 -22.48 1.11 -6.82
N ASP A 358 -23.68 0.67 -6.45
CA ASP A 358 -24.07 0.44 -5.04
C ASP A 358 -24.97 -0.80 -4.97
N PRO A 359 -24.39 -2.01 -4.95
CA PRO A 359 -25.17 -3.26 -4.98
C PRO A 359 -25.96 -3.50 -3.70
N TYR A 360 -25.62 -2.84 -2.60
CA TYR A 360 -26.30 -2.92 -1.31
C TYR A 360 -26.64 -1.52 -0.79
N PRO A 361 -27.61 -0.83 -1.42
CA PRO A 361 -27.99 0.51 -1.03
C PRO A 361 -28.41 0.54 0.45
N SER A 362 -27.85 1.48 1.20
CA SER A 362 -28.11 1.64 2.64
C SER A 362 -29.03 2.84 2.95
N GLY A 363 -29.76 3.33 1.95
CA GLY A 363 -30.62 4.51 2.05
C GLY A 363 -29.86 5.82 1.90
N ALA A 364 -30.61 6.95 1.79
CA ALA A 364 -30.03 8.28 1.56
C ALA A 364 -29.11 8.76 2.69
N ASP A 365 -29.32 8.29 3.91
CA ASP A 365 -28.54 8.58 5.13
C ASP A 365 -27.50 7.51 5.45
N ASN A 366 -27.39 6.48 4.62
CA ASN A 366 -26.50 5.32 4.79
C ASN A 366 -26.70 4.56 6.11
N THR A 367 -27.92 4.51 6.65
CA THR A 367 -28.24 3.83 7.90
C THR A 367 -28.64 2.36 7.74
N GLY A 368 -28.73 1.85 6.53
CA GLY A 368 -29.08 0.47 6.18
C GLY A 368 -30.53 0.28 5.72
N ASP A 369 -30.77 -0.70 4.86
CA ASP A 369 -32.11 -1.11 4.40
C ASP A 369 -32.64 -2.28 5.24
N LEU A 370 -33.31 -1.94 6.35
CA LEU A 370 -33.80 -2.96 7.29
C LEU A 370 -34.96 -3.80 6.73
N VAL A 371 -35.67 -3.29 5.71
CA VAL A 371 -36.76 -4.04 5.06
C VAL A 371 -36.16 -5.18 4.25
N LYS A 372 -35.21 -4.86 3.36
CA LYS A 372 -34.49 -5.87 2.60
C LYS A 372 -33.71 -6.84 3.49
N ALA A 373 -33.05 -6.33 4.53
CA ALA A 373 -32.33 -7.18 5.49
C ALA A 373 -33.26 -8.24 6.13
N LYS A 374 -34.47 -7.86 6.55
CA LYS A 374 -35.45 -8.80 7.12
C LYS A 374 -36.00 -9.77 6.08
N ASP A 375 -36.17 -9.35 4.83
CA ASP A 375 -36.60 -10.24 3.76
C ASP A 375 -35.52 -11.28 3.40
N GLU A 376 -34.27 -10.89 3.40
CA GLU A 376 -33.13 -11.79 3.24
C GLU A 376 -33.04 -12.79 4.44
N LEU A 377 -33.31 -12.34 5.67
CA LEU A 377 -33.37 -13.23 6.83
C LEU A 377 -34.49 -14.28 6.71
N LYS A 378 -35.65 -13.91 6.18
CA LYS A 378 -36.72 -14.89 5.89
C LYS A 378 -36.28 -15.93 4.85
N GLN A 379 -35.65 -15.47 3.75
CA GLN A 379 -35.14 -16.36 2.70
C GLN A 379 -34.02 -17.27 3.17
N CYS A 380 -33.23 -16.82 4.14
CA CYS A 380 -32.20 -17.64 4.75
C CYS A 380 -32.72 -18.61 5.85
N GLY A 381 -34.02 -18.59 6.14
CA GLY A 381 -34.61 -19.43 7.17
C GLY A 381 -34.35 -18.94 8.61
N GLN A 382 -33.96 -17.69 8.78
CA GLN A 382 -33.66 -17.05 10.08
C GLN A 382 -34.50 -15.79 10.30
N PRO A 383 -35.84 -15.85 10.26
CA PRO A 383 -36.69 -14.65 10.22
C PRO A 383 -36.58 -13.78 11.48
N THR A 384 -36.12 -14.34 12.61
CA THR A 384 -35.88 -13.62 13.88
C THR A 384 -34.42 -13.24 14.12
N GLY A 385 -33.56 -13.48 13.14
CA GLY A 385 -32.12 -13.29 13.25
C GLY A 385 -31.37 -14.51 13.78
N PHE A 386 -30.08 -14.35 14.01
CA PHE A 386 -29.18 -15.42 14.50
C PHE A 386 -28.04 -14.81 15.33
N THR A 387 -27.24 -15.68 15.98
CA THR A 387 -26.07 -15.25 16.74
C THR A 387 -24.80 -15.64 15.99
N THR A 388 -23.82 -14.73 15.92
CA THR A 388 -22.49 -15.00 15.36
C THR A 388 -21.43 -14.19 16.07
N LYS A 389 -20.14 -14.40 15.73
CA LYS A 389 -19.02 -13.65 16.32
C LYS A 389 -18.40 -12.71 15.30
N GLU A 390 -18.01 -11.53 15.78
CA GLU A 390 -17.16 -10.61 15.03
C GLU A 390 -15.75 -10.63 15.60
N ALA A 391 -14.76 -10.93 14.74
CA ALA A 391 -13.36 -10.81 15.07
C ALA A 391 -12.85 -9.39 14.83
N TYR A 392 -12.10 -8.87 15.79
CA TYR A 392 -11.42 -7.58 15.67
C TYR A 392 -10.20 -7.48 16.61
N VAL A 393 -9.36 -6.48 16.33
CA VAL A 393 -8.18 -6.16 17.15
C VAL A 393 -8.58 -5.09 18.17
N ASN A 394 -8.29 -5.32 19.45
CA ASN A 394 -8.70 -4.44 20.56
C ASN A 394 -7.77 -3.22 20.73
N VAL A 395 -7.36 -2.61 19.61
CA VAL A 395 -6.58 -1.36 19.58
C VAL A 395 -7.11 -0.43 18.50
N GLY A 396 -6.78 0.83 18.59
CA GLY A 396 -7.19 1.84 17.61
C GLY A 396 -8.72 1.93 17.48
N ARG A 397 -9.20 1.86 16.25
CA ARG A 397 -10.63 2.03 15.92
C ARG A 397 -11.44 0.73 15.98
N GLY A 398 -10.81 -0.43 16.20
CA GLY A 398 -11.46 -1.74 16.21
C GLY A 398 -12.67 -1.85 17.17
N PRO A 399 -12.54 -1.46 18.45
CA PRO A 399 -13.66 -1.50 19.40
C PRO A 399 -14.86 -0.62 19.00
N ALA A 400 -14.59 0.57 18.47
CA ALA A 400 -15.65 1.50 18.02
C ALA A 400 -16.41 0.95 16.79
N VAL A 401 -15.70 0.34 15.85
CA VAL A 401 -16.29 -0.33 14.69
C VAL A 401 -17.13 -1.52 15.12
N PHE A 402 -16.65 -2.34 16.07
CA PHE A 402 -17.43 -3.45 16.64
C PHE A 402 -18.74 -2.97 17.30
N ALA A 403 -18.71 -1.91 18.10
CA ALA A 403 -19.89 -1.35 18.73
C ALA A 403 -20.91 -0.86 17.69
N ALA A 404 -20.45 -0.23 16.61
CA ALA A 404 -21.31 0.23 15.52
C ALA A 404 -21.95 -0.93 14.75
N SER A 405 -21.19 -1.97 14.40
CA SER A 405 -21.70 -3.16 13.70
C SER A 405 -22.69 -3.94 14.57
N GLN A 406 -22.38 -4.12 15.87
CA GLN A 406 -23.24 -4.77 16.83
C GLN A 406 -24.60 -4.05 16.95
N ALA A 407 -24.59 -2.73 17.10
CA ALA A 407 -25.81 -1.93 17.15
C ALA A 407 -26.62 -2.01 15.85
N ALA A 408 -25.94 -1.95 14.70
CA ALA A 408 -26.59 -2.03 13.39
C ALA A 408 -27.32 -3.37 13.19
N LEU A 409 -26.67 -4.48 13.47
CA LEU A 409 -27.21 -5.83 13.27
C LEU A 409 -28.28 -6.22 14.28
N ALA A 410 -28.22 -5.68 15.51
CA ALA A 410 -29.23 -5.89 16.52
C ALA A 410 -30.64 -5.43 16.08
N ARG A 411 -30.72 -4.41 15.17
CA ARG A 411 -31.99 -3.88 14.63
C ARG A 411 -32.81 -4.90 13.85
N VAL A 412 -32.15 -5.96 13.37
CA VAL A 412 -32.78 -7.06 12.62
C VAL A 412 -32.70 -8.42 13.35
N GLY A 413 -32.31 -8.41 14.61
CA GLY A 413 -32.25 -9.61 15.45
C GLY A 413 -30.93 -10.41 15.33
N ILE A 414 -29.96 -9.93 14.57
CA ILE A 414 -28.65 -10.57 14.50
C ILE A 414 -27.82 -10.10 15.70
N LYS A 415 -27.39 -11.07 16.54
CA LYS A 415 -26.61 -10.81 17.76
C LYS A 415 -25.13 -11.06 17.48
N LEU A 416 -24.31 -10.01 17.62
CA LEU A 416 -22.86 -10.11 17.55
C LEU A 416 -22.25 -10.29 18.96
N THR A 417 -21.31 -11.23 19.05
CA THR A 417 -20.43 -11.35 20.21
C THR A 417 -18.98 -11.15 19.76
N ALA A 418 -18.15 -10.62 20.65
CA ALA A 418 -16.76 -10.28 20.32
C ALA A 418 -15.86 -11.53 20.24
N ALA A 419 -15.00 -11.59 19.23
CA ALA A 419 -13.88 -12.52 19.12
C ALA A 419 -12.59 -11.69 19.03
N ILE A 420 -12.11 -11.24 20.19
CA ILE A 420 -10.98 -10.32 20.31
C ILE A 420 -9.66 -11.05 20.10
N HIS A 421 -8.75 -10.44 19.34
CA HIS A 421 -7.39 -10.95 19.16
C HIS A 421 -6.35 -9.82 19.27
N ALA A 422 -5.11 -10.17 19.60
CA ALA A 422 -4.00 -9.24 19.53
C ALA A 422 -3.70 -8.85 18.06
N GLN A 423 -3.09 -7.71 17.84
CA GLN A 423 -2.73 -7.27 16.48
C GLN A 423 -1.76 -8.25 15.81
N SER A 424 -0.76 -8.72 16.55
CA SER A 424 0.14 -9.76 16.06
C SER A 424 -0.61 -11.07 15.78
N GLY A 425 -0.44 -11.61 14.59
CA GLY A 425 -1.06 -12.86 14.15
C GLY A 425 -2.55 -12.78 13.79
N TYR A 426 -3.19 -11.60 13.85
CA TYR A 426 -4.61 -11.44 13.54
C TYR A 426 -4.95 -11.89 12.11
N TYR A 427 -4.23 -11.36 11.12
CA TYR A 427 -4.50 -11.68 9.71
C TYR A 427 -4.10 -13.10 9.33
N GLY A 428 -2.85 -13.50 9.52
CA GLY A 428 -2.36 -14.82 9.08
C GLY A 428 -2.81 -15.98 9.98
N GLY A 429 -2.75 -15.80 11.29
CA GLY A 429 -2.97 -16.89 12.27
C GLY A 429 -4.42 -17.02 12.77
N TYR A 430 -5.19 -15.96 12.74
CA TYR A 430 -6.54 -15.95 13.34
C TYR A 430 -7.62 -15.94 12.27
N ILE A 431 -7.83 -14.83 11.54
CA ILE A 431 -8.86 -14.77 10.50
C ILE A 431 -8.44 -15.43 9.17
N GLY A 432 -7.15 -15.48 8.88
CA GLY A 432 -6.59 -16.15 7.69
C GLY A 432 -6.42 -17.67 7.82
N LYS A 433 -6.74 -18.25 9.00
CA LYS A 433 -6.66 -19.69 9.23
C LYS A 433 -8.07 -20.31 9.30
N PRO A 434 -8.54 -21.03 8.27
CA PRO A 434 -9.92 -21.54 8.19
C PRO A 434 -10.30 -22.43 9.36
N THR A 435 -9.38 -23.23 9.88
CA THR A 435 -9.61 -24.08 11.06
C THR A 435 -9.88 -23.27 12.32
N THR A 436 -9.18 -22.15 12.52
CA THR A 436 -9.41 -21.22 13.63
C THR A 436 -10.75 -20.52 13.48
N VAL A 437 -11.06 -19.98 12.31
CA VAL A 437 -12.36 -19.34 12.02
C VAL A 437 -13.51 -20.27 12.37
N LYS A 438 -13.45 -21.53 11.91
CA LYS A 438 -14.48 -22.54 12.16
C LYS A 438 -14.57 -22.94 13.64
N SER A 439 -13.44 -23.19 14.29
CA SER A 439 -13.43 -23.64 15.70
C SER A 439 -13.87 -22.55 16.68
N VAL A 440 -13.52 -21.29 16.41
CA VAL A 440 -13.95 -20.15 17.22
C VAL A 440 -15.40 -19.74 16.89
N GLY A 441 -15.88 -20.03 15.67
CA GLY A 441 -17.20 -19.62 15.18
C GLY A 441 -17.23 -18.15 14.76
N ILE A 442 -16.16 -17.66 14.11
CA ILE A 442 -16.07 -16.29 13.59
C ILE A 442 -16.93 -16.20 12.34
N GLY A 443 -18.07 -15.51 12.41
CA GLY A 443 -18.93 -15.29 11.24
C GLY A 443 -18.52 -14.08 10.42
N ILE A 444 -18.05 -13.02 11.07
CA ILE A 444 -17.53 -11.84 10.40
C ILE A 444 -16.22 -11.38 11.06
N ALA A 445 -15.37 -10.68 10.30
CA ALA A 445 -14.15 -10.11 10.84
C ALA A 445 -13.86 -8.75 10.23
N GLN A 446 -13.39 -7.81 11.06
CA GLN A 446 -12.87 -6.53 10.55
C GLN A 446 -11.59 -6.79 9.78
N ALA A 447 -11.54 -6.31 8.55
CA ALA A 447 -10.39 -6.43 7.67
C ALA A 447 -10.11 -5.13 6.92
N GLY A 448 -8.95 -5.05 6.34
CA GLY A 448 -8.58 -3.98 5.44
C GLY A 448 -7.61 -4.51 4.40
N TRP A 449 -7.71 -4.00 3.19
CA TRP A 449 -6.82 -4.36 2.10
C TRP A 449 -6.45 -3.14 1.27
N GLY A 450 -5.19 -3.06 0.92
CA GLY A 450 -4.66 -2.13 -0.06
C GLY A 450 -3.59 -2.84 -0.88
N SER A 451 -3.50 -2.56 -2.16
CA SER A 451 -2.48 -3.16 -3.01
C SER A 451 -1.13 -2.47 -2.81
N ASP A 452 -0.06 -3.24 -2.92
CA ASP A 452 1.32 -2.74 -2.83
C ASP A 452 1.77 -2.06 -4.13
N TYR A 453 1.03 -2.26 -5.22
CA TYR A 453 1.19 -1.56 -6.49
C TYR A 453 -0.18 -1.39 -7.17
N PRO A 454 -0.39 -0.30 -7.91
CA PRO A 454 -1.72 0.17 -8.31
C PRO A 454 -2.25 -0.53 -9.58
N THR A 455 -2.29 -1.85 -9.59
CA THR A 455 -2.94 -2.64 -10.65
C THR A 455 -4.15 -3.40 -10.13
N GLY A 456 -5.05 -3.79 -11.01
CA GLY A 456 -6.17 -4.63 -10.63
C GLY A 456 -5.72 -6.03 -10.18
N GLY A 457 -4.70 -6.60 -10.85
CA GLY A 457 -4.07 -7.85 -10.43
C GLY A 457 -3.46 -7.75 -9.04
N GLY A 458 -2.73 -6.69 -8.74
CA GLY A 458 -2.14 -6.41 -7.43
C GLY A 458 -3.17 -6.27 -6.31
N PHE A 459 -4.35 -5.72 -6.63
CA PHE A 459 -5.44 -5.62 -5.65
C PHE A 459 -6.19 -6.94 -5.47
N TRP A 460 -6.66 -7.57 -6.55
CA TRP A 460 -7.66 -8.63 -6.49
C TRP A 460 -7.08 -10.03 -6.29
N THR A 461 -5.89 -10.34 -6.85
CA THR A 461 -5.34 -11.70 -6.79
C THR A 461 -5.15 -12.19 -5.35
N SER A 462 -4.66 -11.33 -4.48
CA SER A 462 -4.42 -11.70 -3.08
C SER A 462 -5.71 -11.99 -2.30
N ILE A 463 -6.78 -11.21 -2.53
CA ILE A 463 -7.99 -11.26 -1.69
C ILE A 463 -9.13 -12.09 -2.28
N ALA A 464 -9.16 -12.31 -3.61
CA ALA A 464 -10.30 -12.91 -4.29
C ALA A 464 -9.98 -14.18 -5.08
N ALA A 465 -8.72 -14.42 -5.49
CA ALA A 465 -8.38 -15.63 -6.25
C ALA A 465 -8.54 -16.90 -5.41
N SER A 466 -9.18 -17.93 -5.96
CA SER A 466 -9.33 -19.23 -5.28
C SER A 466 -7.98 -19.95 -5.08
N TYR A 467 -7.00 -19.61 -5.91
CA TYR A 467 -5.63 -20.14 -5.87
C TYR A 467 -4.66 -19.28 -5.07
N ALA A 468 -5.16 -18.25 -4.37
CA ALA A 468 -4.33 -17.48 -3.45
C ALA A 468 -3.74 -18.39 -2.36
N PRO A 469 -2.46 -18.20 -1.96
CA PRO A 469 -1.83 -19.09 -1.01
C PRO A 469 -2.55 -19.07 0.35
N PRO A 470 -2.58 -20.21 1.07
CA PRO A 470 -3.13 -20.26 2.41
C PRO A 470 -2.47 -19.24 3.34
N GLY A 471 -3.27 -18.52 4.12
CA GLY A 471 -2.77 -17.41 4.96
C GLY A 471 -2.59 -16.09 4.23
N GLY A 472 -2.83 -16.04 2.91
CA GLY A 472 -2.95 -14.82 2.11
C GLY A 472 -4.24 -14.04 2.42
N GLY A 473 -4.53 -13.03 1.59
CA GLY A 473 -5.65 -12.11 1.81
C GLY A 473 -7.05 -12.68 1.57
N ASN A 474 -7.20 -13.84 0.88
CA ASN A 474 -8.51 -14.49 0.68
C ASN A 474 -9.00 -15.18 1.97
N TYR A 475 -9.27 -14.37 3.01
CA TYR A 475 -9.71 -14.87 4.33
C TYR A 475 -11.02 -15.64 4.26
N THR A 476 -11.92 -15.23 3.38
CA THR A 476 -13.27 -15.79 3.23
C THR A 476 -13.29 -17.15 2.53
N GLN A 477 -12.16 -17.56 1.95
CA GLN A 477 -12.05 -18.75 1.11
C GLN A 477 -12.97 -18.65 -0.12
N LEU A 478 -13.10 -17.44 -0.68
CA LEU A 478 -13.85 -17.26 -1.93
C LEU A 478 -13.31 -18.22 -3.00
N ASN A 479 -14.21 -18.96 -3.63
CA ASN A 479 -13.92 -19.92 -4.69
C ASN A 479 -14.99 -19.75 -5.77
N ASP A 480 -14.85 -18.71 -6.58
CA ASP A 480 -15.73 -18.40 -7.70
C ASP A 480 -14.95 -18.48 -9.01
N SER A 481 -15.38 -19.37 -9.90
CA SER A 481 -14.74 -19.59 -11.19
C SER A 481 -14.84 -18.38 -12.13
N LYS A 482 -15.85 -17.51 -11.98
CA LYS A 482 -15.94 -16.26 -12.75
C LYS A 482 -14.89 -15.26 -12.31
N VAL A 483 -14.70 -15.10 -10.99
CA VAL A 483 -13.64 -14.25 -10.42
C VAL A 483 -12.28 -14.73 -10.92
N ASP A 484 -12.00 -16.03 -10.81
CA ASP A 484 -10.76 -16.61 -11.34
C ASP A 484 -10.61 -16.43 -12.86
N GLY A 485 -11.73 -16.48 -13.60
CA GLY A 485 -11.78 -16.24 -15.03
C GLY A 485 -11.34 -14.82 -15.40
N PHE A 486 -11.90 -13.80 -14.73
CA PHE A 486 -11.52 -12.40 -14.94
C PHE A 486 -10.05 -12.14 -14.62
N LEU A 487 -9.54 -12.72 -13.53
CA LEU A 487 -8.13 -12.61 -13.16
C LEU A 487 -7.20 -13.25 -14.20
N LYS A 488 -7.58 -14.44 -14.70
CA LYS A 488 -6.81 -15.13 -15.75
C LYS A 488 -6.83 -14.39 -17.07
N GLU A 489 -7.95 -13.76 -17.43
CA GLU A 489 -8.08 -12.96 -18.64
C GLU A 489 -7.24 -11.69 -18.54
N ALA A 490 -7.30 -10.98 -17.40
CA ALA A 490 -6.44 -9.82 -17.15
C ALA A 490 -4.94 -10.15 -17.21
N ALA A 491 -4.56 -11.36 -16.78
CA ALA A 491 -3.16 -11.83 -16.83
C ALA A 491 -2.65 -12.20 -18.24
N GLN A 492 -3.46 -12.02 -19.30
CA GLN A 492 -3.04 -12.30 -20.68
C GLN A 492 -2.45 -11.09 -21.41
N SER A 493 -2.54 -9.90 -20.85
CA SER A 493 -1.98 -8.68 -21.44
C SER A 493 -1.67 -7.63 -20.39
N THR A 494 -0.82 -6.68 -20.75
CA THR A 494 -0.55 -5.49 -19.92
C THR A 494 -1.72 -4.51 -20.01
N GLY A 495 -1.89 -3.67 -18.98
CA GLY A 495 -2.88 -2.59 -18.99
C GLY A 495 -3.79 -2.57 -17.77
N ARG A 496 -4.68 -1.59 -17.73
CA ARG A 496 -5.54 -1.38 -16.56
C ARG A 496 -6.71 -2.36 -16.48
N HIS A 497 -7.22 -2.86 -17.61
CA HIS A 497 -8.37 -3.81 -17.69
C HIS A 497 -9.59 -3.37 -16.87
N ASP A 498 -9.91 -2.07 -16.87
CA ASP A 498 -10.96 -1.50 -16.01
C ASP A 498 -12.30 -2.23 -16.14
N ASP A 499 -12.72 -2.62 -17.35
CA ASP A 499 -13.98 -3.34 -17.56
C ASP A 499 -14.00 -4.74 -16.95
N LEU A 500 -12.88 -5.47 -17.00
CA LEU A 500 -12.76 -6.80 -16.38
C LEU A 500 -12.80 -6.68 -14.84
N PHE A 501 -12.05 -5.73 -14.28
CA PHE A 501 -12.02 -5.55 -12.82
C PHE A 501 -13.33 -4.97 -12.28
N LYS A 502 -14.05 -4.17 -13.06
CA LYS A 502 -15.41 -3.74 -12.72
C LYS A 502 -16.38 -4.94 -12.65
N GLN A 503 -16.31 -5.86 -13.61
CA GLN A 503 -17.12 -7.08 -13.59
C GLN A 503 -16.72 -8.01 -12.43
N LEU A 504 -15.43 -8.09 -12.12
CA LEU A 504 -14.91 -8.86 -10.99
C LEU A 504 -15.44 -8.29 -9.66
N ASP A 505 -15.36 -6.96 -9.44
CA ASP A 505 -15.88 -6.32 -8.23
C ASP A 505 -17.39 -6.60 -8.07
N ALA A 506 -18.16 -6.46 -9.16
CA ALA A 506 -19.60 -6.76 -9.15
C ALA A 506 -19.87 -8.22 -8.76
N GLN A 507 -19.06 -9.21 -9.25
CA GLN A 507 -19.20 -10.61 -8.90
C GLN A 507 -18.87 -10.87 -7.43
N VAL A 508 -17.78 -10.32 -6.91
CA VAL A 508 -17.40 -10.42 -5.48
C VAL A 508 -18.51 -9.87 -4.58
N MET A 509 -19.12 -8.76 -4.98
CA MET A 509 -20.25 -8.18 -4.25
C MET A 509 -21.48 -9.08 -4.29
N GLN A 510 -21.74 -9.79 -5.41
CA GLN A 510 -22.84 -10.79 -5.50
C GLN A 510 -22.63 -11.99 -4.57
N ASP A 511 -21.39 -12.43 -4.39
CA ASP A 511 -21.02 -13.51 -3.48
C ASP A 511 -21.23 -13.15 -2.02
N ALA A 512 -21.31 -11.86 -1.70
CA ALA A 512 -21.56 -11.30 -0.38
C ALA A 512 -20.62 -11.87 0.71
N VAL A 513 -19.33 -11.95 0.40
CA VAL A 513 -18.29 -12.42 1.35
C VAL A 513 -17.36 -11.31 1.82
N MET A 514 -17.35 -10.17 1.14
CA MET A 514 -16.58 -8.97 1.49
C MET A 514 -17.54 -7.79 1.55
N LEU A 515 -17.81 -7.26 2.74
CA LEU A 515 -18.69 -6.10 2.96
C LEU A 515 -17.84 -4.85 3.13
N PRO A 516 -17.61 -4.05 2.07
CA PRO A 516 -16.91 -2.79 2.21
C PRO A 516 -17.76 -1.77 2.97
N PHE A 517 -17.10 -0.91 3.74
CA PHE A 517 -17.82 0.14 4.46
C PHE A 517 -17.13 1.51 4.41
N VAL A 518 -15.78 1.57 4.28
CA VAL A 518 -15.02 2.82 4.18
C VAL A 518 -13.81 2.65 3.27
N TYR A 519 -13.61 3.58 2.34
CA TYR A 519 -12.32 3.87 1.72
C TYR A 519 -11.55 4.78 2.67
N ASP A 520 -10.47 4.30 3.27
CA ASP A 520 -9.70 5.07 4.25
C ASP A 520 -9.14 6.34 3.63
N LYS A 521 -9.18 7.42 4.39
CA LYS A 521 -8.57 8.72 4.08
C LYS A 521 -7.57 9.10 5.16
N THR A 522 -6.67 9.98 4.78
CA THR A 522 -5.65 10.49 5.69
C THR A 522 -5.53 11.99 5.54
N LEU A 523 -5.87 12.74 6.60
CA LEU A 523 -5.77 14.19 6.60
C LEU A 523 -4.31 14.60 6.86
N TYR A 524 -3.68 15.15 5.82
CA TYR A 524 -2.36 15.73 5.87
C TYR A 524 -2.42 17.25 6.02
N TYR A 525 -1.38 17.84 6.61
CA TYR A 525 -1.15 19.27 6.65
C TYR A 525 0.21 19.60 6.05
N ARG A 526 0.26 20.60 5.19
CA ARG A 526 1.48 21.12 4.56
C ARG A 526 1.76 22.53 5.05
N ASN A 527 3.01 22.80 5.44
CA ASN A 527 3.43 24.17 5.76
C ASN A 527 3.23 25.07 4.52
N PRO A 528 2.66 26.29 4.67
CA PRO A 528 2.45 27.22 3.55
C PRO A 528 3.71 27.57 2.74
N ARG A 529 4.92 27.43 3.32
CA ARG A 529 6.18 27.67 2.62
C ARG A 529 6.57 26.57 1.62
N LEU A 530 5.89 25.42 1.66
CA LEU A 530 6.17 24.33 0.76
C LEU A 530 5.71 24.65 -0.67
N THR A 531 6.52 24.22 -1.63
CA THR A 531 6.23 24.34 -3.08
C THR A 531 6.22 22.97 -3.73
N ASN A 532 5.52 22.86 -4.86
CA ASN A 532 5.36 21.62 -5.64
C ASN A 532 4.78 20.43 -4.87
N VAL A 533 4.01 20.70 -3.81
CA VAL A 533 3.39 19.61 -3.04
C VAL A 533 2.31 18.92 -3.87
N ARG A 534 2.34 17.60 -3.91
CA ARG A 534 1.32 16.71 -4.46
C ARG A 534 1.21 15.44 -3.63
N ASN A 535 0.06 14.77 -3.66
CA ASN A 535 -0.08 13.42 -3.14
C ASN A 535 0.40 12.39 -4.18
N ASP A 536 1.03 11.32 -3.71
CA ASP A 536 1.47 10.19 -4.52
C ASP A 536 0.53 8.99 -4.31
N PHE A 537 -0.44 8.82 -5.22
CA PHE A 537 -1.44 7.75 -5.12
C PHE A 537 -0.85 6.35 -5.33
N ALA A 538 0.29 6.24 -6.01
CA ALA A 538 0.97 4.97 -6.19
C ALA A 538 1.59 4.45 -4.89
N LEU A 539 1.87 5.34 -3.94
CA LEU A 539 2.55 5.05 -2.68
C LEU A 539 1.67 5.40 -1.46
N GLY A 540 0.38 5.11 -1.52
CA GLY A 540 -0.52 5.28 -0.37
C GLY A 540 -0.93 6.72 -0.10
N SER A 541 -0.84 7.60 -1.10
CA SER A 541 -1.28 8.99 -1.06
C SER A 541 -0.51 9.91 -0.10
N TYR A 542 0.70 9.52 0.32
CA TYR A 542 1.61 10.42 1.02
C TYR A 542 2.03 11.60 0.13
N TYR A 543 2.53 12.69 0.71
CA TYR A 543 3.16 13.73 -0.09
C TYR A 543 4.44 13.22 -0.77
N ASP A 544 4.63 13.58 -2.03
CA ASP A 544 5.84 13.25 -2.79
C ASP A 544 6.98 14.19 -2.41
N PHE A 545 7.81 13.78 -1.44
CA PHE A 545 8.89 14.61 -0.91
C PHE A 545 10.09 14.77 -1.85
N VAL A 546 10.19 13.97 -2.90
CA VAL A 546 11.31 14.04 -3.85
C VAL A 546 11.31 15.35 -4.66
N ASN A 547 10.12 15.88 -4.92
CA ASN A 547 9.92 17.06 -5.78
C ASN A 547 9.52 18.32 -5.00
N VAL A 548 9.42 18.23 -3.68
CA VAL A 548 9.05 19.37 -2.84
C VAL A 548 10.19 20.37 -2.76
N GLY A 549 9.85 21.65 -2.88
CA GLY A 549 10.72 22.77 -2.60
C GLY A 549 10.22 23.58 -1.41
N VAL A 550 11.01 24.57 -1.00
CA VAL A 550 10.65 25.52 0.06
C VAL A 550 10.77 26.95 -0.45
N ASN A 551 9.87 27.80 0.03
CA ASN A 551 9.94 29.23 -0.24
C ASN A 551 10.15 29.96 1.08
N ASP A 552 11.41 30.22 1.41
CA ASP A 552 11.81 30.84 2.68
C ASP A 552 11.64 32.37 2.67
N GLY A 553 10.91 32.91 1.70
CA GLY A 553 10.64 34.36 1.64
C GLY A 553 11.88 35.23 1.33
N LYS A 554 12.99 34.62 0.89
CA LYS A 554 14.22 35.35 0.49
C LYS A 554 14.31 35.52 -1.01
#